data_d618eabd17d7018c6c36e26e00d7705d
#
_entry.id   d618eabd17d7018c6c36e26e00d7705d
#
_cell.length_a   1.000
_cell.length_b   1.000
_cell.length_c   1.000
_cell.angle_alpha   90.00
_cell.angle_beta   90.00
_cell.angle_gamma   90.00
#
_symmetry.space_group_name_H-M   'P 1'
#
loop_
_entity.id
_entity.type
_entity.pdbx_description
1 polymer ?
#
loop_
_entity_poly.entity_id
_entity_poly.type
_entity_poly.pdbx_seq_one_letter_code
_entity_poly.pdbx_strand_id
1 'polypeptide(L)' 'MKYNERIREIREDYSMTQQKVANLLNVGQRTYADYESGKTRIPVDSLLILAKYYNVSLDYITGASNVKTEYPCR' A
#
# COMPACT_ATOMS: atom_id res chain seq x y z
N MET A 1 12.48 -3.40 5.19
CA MET A 1 11.25 -4.10 4.77
C MET A 1 10.91 -3.70 3.34
N LYS A 2 10.52 -4.66 2.52
CA LYS A 2 10.13 -4.36 1.14
C LYS A 2 8.73 -3.74 1.10
N TYR A 3 8.47 -2.91 0.08
CA TYR A 3 7.19 -2.21 -0.01
C TYR A 3 6.00 -3.19 -0.08
N ASN A 4 6.19 -4.32 -0.77
CA ASN A 4 5.10 -5.29 -0.91
C ASN A 4 4.72 -5.91 0.44
N GLU A 5 5.69 -6.13 1.32
CA GLU A 5 5.41 -6.62 2.66
C GLU A 5 4.74 -5.52 3.50
N ARG A 6 5.18 -4.27 3.33
CA ARG A 6 4.63 -3.15 4.09
C ARG A 6 3.18 -2.88 3.73
N ILE A 7 2.81 -2.90 2.44
CA ILE A 7 1.42 -2.65 2.05
C ILE A 7 0.50 -3.76 2.58
N ARG A 8 0.99 -4.99 2.62
CA ARG A 8 0.23 -6.09 3.20
C ARG A 8 0.04 -5.89 4.70
N GLU A 9 1.11 -5.53 5.42
CA GLU A 9 1.06 -5.29 6.85
C GLU A 9 0.03 -4.22 7.21
N ILE A 10 0.05 -3.09 6.49
CA ILE A 10 -0.88 -2.00 6.75
C ILE A 10 -2.31 -2.44 6.45
N ARG A 11 -2.51 -3.16 5.34
CA ARG A 11 -3.84 -3.66 5.00
C ARG A 11 -4.41 -4.53 6.10
N GLU A 12 -3.59 -5.45 6.63
CA GLU A 12 -4.01 -6.34 7.70
C GLU A 12 -4.28 -5.57 8.99
N ASP A 13 -3.48 -4.55 9.27
CA ASP A 13 -3.69 -3.70 10.45
C ASP A 13 -5.03 -2.98 10.37
N TYR A 14 -5.49 -2.64 9.17
CA TYR A 14 -6.77 -1.97 8.95
C TYR A 14 -7.91 -2.98 8.75
N SER A 15 -7.63 -4.26 8.90
CA SER A 15 -8.62 -5.34 8.73
C SER A 15 -9.33 -5.29 7.37
N MET A 16 -8.60 -4.94 6.33
CA MET A 16 -9.14 -4.83 4.98
C MET A 16 -8.82 -6.08 4.16
N THR A 17 -9.73 -6.43 3.25
CA THR A 17 -9.48 -7.52 2.31
C THR A 17 -8.68 -7.03 1.12
N GLN A 18 -8.03 -7.94 0.41
CA GLN A 18 -7.34 -7.61 -0.83
C GLN A 18 -8.31 -7.03 -1.86
N GLN A 19 -9.52 -7.59 -1.93
CA GLN A 19 -10.53 -7.12 -2.87
C GLN A 19 -10.91 -5.66 -2.61
N LYS A 20 -11.04 -5.29 -1.34
CA LYS A 20 -11.39 -3.91 -1.00
C LYS A 20 -10.30 -2.93 -1.40
N VAL A 21 -9.04 -3.29 -1.17
CA VAL A 21 -7.93 -2.44 -1.57
C VAL A 21 -7.80 -2.40 -3.10
N ALA A 22 -8.02 -3.52 -3.76
CA ALA A 22 -8.03 -3.56 -5.23
C ALA A 22 -9.07 -2.59 -5.78
N ASN A 23 -10.25 -2.55 -5.17
CA ASN A 23 -11.31 -1.61 -5.58
C ASN A 23 -10.87 -0.16 -5.41
N LEU A 24 -10.15 0.15 -4.33
CA LEU A 24 -9.62 1.50 -4.11
C LEU A 24 -8.65 1.90 -5.22
N LEU A 25 -7.88 0.95 -5.72
CA LEU A 25 -6.89 1.20 -6.76
C LEU A 25 -7.48 1.03 -8.17
N ASN A 26 -8.75 0.62 -8.24
CA ASN A 26 -9.43 0.39 -9.51
C ASN A 26 -8.73 -0.68 -10.36
N VAL A 27 -8.31 -1.74 -9.71
CA VAL A 27 -7.67 -2.91 -10.35
C VAL A 27 -8.37 -4.18 -9.87
N GLY A 28 -8.10 -5.30 -10.54
CA GLY A 28 -8.64 -6.59 -10.11
C GLY A 28 -7.94 -7.10 -8.86
N GLN A 29 -8.62 -7.96 -8.11
CA GLN A 29 -8.04 -8.55 -6.90
C GLN A 29 -6.74 -9.30 -7.21
N ARG A 30 -6.69 -10.02 -8.32
CA ARG A 30 -5.49 -10.77 -8.71
C ARG A 30 -4.31 -9.82 -8.90
N THR A 31 -4.54 -8.70 -9.54
CA THR A 31 -3.50 -7.70 -9.78
C THR A 31 -2.98 -7.16 -8.45
N TYR A 32 -3.88 -6.83 -7.53
CA TYR A 32 -3.46 -6.34 -6.23
C TYR A 32 -2.71 -7.42 -5.44
N ALA A 33 -3.20 -8.68 -5.50
CA ALA A 33 -2.51 -9.78 -4.83
C ALA A 33 -1.08 -9.94 -5.36
N ASP A 34 -0.88 -9.73 -6.65
CA ASP A 34 0.45 -9.78 -7.24
C ASP A 34 1.35 -8.64 -6.73
N TYR A 35 0.77 -7.49 -6.40
CA TYR A 35 1.53 -6.40 -5.77
C TYR A 35 2.04 -6.85 -4.40
N GLU A 36 1.19 -7.49 -3.60
CA GLU A 36 1.58 -7.92 -2.25
C GLU A 36 2.59 -9.05 -2.26
N SER A 37 2.52 -9.92 -3.26
CA SER A 37 3.46 -11.05 -3.36
C SER A 37 4.79 -10.66 -3.98
N GLY A 38 4.88 -9.46 -4.54
CA GLY A 38 6.08 -9.00 -5.22
C GLY A 38 6.19 -9.49 -6.66
N LYS A 39 5.18 -10.19 -7.16
CA LYS A 39 5.17 -10.71 -8.52
C LYS A 39 5.07 -9.59 -9.55
N THR A 40 4.32 -8.55 -9.23
CA THR A 40 4.16 -7.37 -10.07
C THR A 40 4.46 -6.13 -9.25
N ARG A 41 5.16 -5.18 -9.81
CA ARG A 41 5.47 -3.93 -9.11
C ARG A 41 4.27 -3.01 -9.12
N ILE A 42 3.97 -2.44 -7.95
CA ILE A 42 2.87 -1.49 -7.84
C ILE A 42 3.27 -0.17 -8.49
N PRO A 43 2.41 0.42 -9.34
CA PRO A 43 2.69 1.74 -9.90
C PRO A 43 2.77 2.80 -8.80
N VAL A 44 3.60 3.82 -9.05
CA VAL A 44 3.76 4.93 -8.07
C VAL A 44 2.42 5.61 -7.78
N ASP A 45 1.59 5.80 -8.79
CA ASP A 45 0.28 6.43 -8.60
C ASP A 45 -0.60 5.64 -7.65
N SER A 46 -0.59 4.31 -7.77
CA SER A 46 -1.35 3.44 -6.87
C SER A 46 -0.80 3.52 -5.45
N LEU A 47 0.52 3.56 -5.32
CA LEU A 47 1.16 3.67 -4.01
C LEU A 47 0.80 5.00 -3.34
N LEU A 48 0.72 6.09 -4.11
CA LEU A 48 0.29 7.39 -3.59
C LEU A 48 -1.14 7.34 -3.08
N ILE A 49 -2.03 6.66 -3.79
CA ILE A 49 -3.42 6.48 -3.36
C ILE A 49 -3.45 5.77 -2.01
N LEU A 50 -2.69 4.70 -1.86
CA LEU A 50 -2.65 3.96 -0.60
C LEU A 50 -2.04 4.78 0.53
N ALA A 51 -0.98 5.54 0.25
CA ALA A 51 -0.36 6.38 1.27
C ALA A 51 -1.35 7.41 1.81
N LYS A 52 -2.11 8.04 0.92
CA LYS A 52 -3.14 8.99 1.33
C LYS A 52 -4.27 8.32 2.09
N TYR A 53 -4.72 7.17 1.61
CA TYR A 53 -5.82 6.46 2.24
C TYR A 53 -5.47 6.03 3.66
N TYR A 54 -4.26 5.48 3.84
CA TYR A 54 -3.81 5.01 5.15
C TYR A 54 -3.22 6.14 6.00
N ASN A 55 -3.08 7.33 5.43
CA ASN A 55 -2.49 8.50 6.10
C ASN A 55 -1.08 8.20 6.63
N VAL A 56 -0.24 7.66 5.77
CA VAL A 56 1.16 7.38 6.09
C VAL A 56 2.06 8.01 5.04
N SER A 57 3.30 8.29 5.44
CA SER A 57 4.28 8.86 4.52
C SER A 57 4.71 7.84 3.47
N LEU A 58 5.21 8.32 2.34
CA LEU A 58 5.77 7.45 1.32
C LEU A 58 6.99 6.70 1.84
N ASP A 59 7.78 7.33 2.70
CA ASP A 59 8.94 6.67 3.30
C ASP A 59 8.52 5.44 4.09
N TYR A 60 7.43 5.55 4.85
CA TYR A 60 6.94 4.44 5.62
C TYR A 60 6.34 3.34 4.73
N ILE A 61 5.48 3.73 3.78
CA ILE A 61 4.78 2.74 2.97
C ILE A 61 5.71 2.00 2.00
N THR A 62 6.79 2.66 1.57
CA THR A 62 7.77 2.02 0.70
C THR A 62 8.78 1.16 1.46
N GLY A 63 8.78 1.25 2.79
CA GLY A 63 9.73 0.53 3.61
C GLY A 63 11.07 1.24 3.76
N ALA A 64 11.20 2.46 3.24
CA ALA A 64 12.42 3.26 3.39
C ALA A 64 12.63 3.69 4.83
N SER A 65 11.54 3.79 5.60
CA SER A 65 11.59 4.12 7.02
C SER A 65 10.67 3.20 7.79
N ASN A 66 11.04 2.89 9.02
CA ASN A 66 10.19 2.13 9.93
C ASN A 66 9.41 3.04 10.88
N VAL A 67 9.59 4.36 10.73
CA VAL A 67 8.87 5.34 11.54
C VAL A 67 7.57 5.69 10.83
N LYS A 68 6.45 5.36 11.48
CA LYS A 68 5.12 5.62 10.92
C LYS A 68 4.77 7.09 11.12
N THR A 69 4.89 7.88 10.07
CA THR A 69 4.52 9.29 10.08
C THR A 69 3.33 9.51 9.15
N GLU A 70 2.59 10.59 9.41
CA GLU A 70 1.42 10.92 8.60
C GLU A 70 1.82 11.37 7.20
N TYR A 71 0.91 11.14 6.26
CA TYR A 71 1.07 11.63 4.90
C TYR A 71 1.10 13.16 4.92
N PRO A 72 2.11 13.78 4.32
CA PRO A 72 2.18 15.25 4.32
C PRO A 72 1.01 15.81 3.50
N CYS A 73 0.18 16.57 4.14
CA CYS A 73 -0.98 17.20 3.50
C CYS A 73 -0.65 18.66 3.24
N ARG A 74 -0.35 18.97 2.00
CA ARG A 74 0.07 20.33 1.62
C ARG A 74 -0.66 20.79 0.39
#